data_3d4c156ce9e9408c5272fd5f9e810ea7
#
_entry.id   3d4c156ce9e9408c5272fd5f9e810ea7
#
_cell.length_a   1.000
_cell.length_b   1.000
_cell.length_c   1.000
_cell.angle_alpha   90.00
_cell.angle_beta   90.00
_cell.angle_gamma   90.00
#
_symmetry.space_group_name_H-M   'P 1'
#
loop_
_entity.id
_entity.type
_entity.pdbx_description
1 polymer ?
#
loop_
_entity_poly.entity_id
_entity_poly.type
_entity_poly.pdbx_seq_one_letter_code
_entity_poly.pdbx_strand_id
1 'polypeptide(L)'
;MNRTILHLAPAQPGTSVEGTCRRLLEELGGRAIHIDLGPFFAVDPVEVAKDPERALSAAIDAVEKVTQEVVVTSAQLPAALQPLAFALQARLAAELGAGMVLVTSDTNDSLDQVARIAAHQYHATVVGARLADGGWAGASEASSYRLLSGEFSNCAATPVHVGADESAGEVLKRLSSDTCLVVPVERMDILIGLIVALAAGKFPHPAAILVSGDTVPDSITRAWERFVPGVPLVQLGTAKKDEAVLEQARRAHAERPVTPLLFQRRLLDEARAVDQRIVLPEGTEPRIVRAAADVLRTGGARLILLGDPGTVRQVAASEGVDISGADIVDPTHDPLRERFADEYAELRAKKGITREQAHDRVADVSYFGTMMVRDGLADGMVSGAVNTTAHTIRPAFEVIKTKPGAALVSSLFFMCLPDRVLGFGDCAVNPNPTAPQLADIAIASAVTAEQFGLDPRVALLSYSTGASGTGPDVDLVKEATAILHEKAPGLCADGPLQFDAAVAESVARSKAPGSPVAGRANVLIFPDLSAGNAGYKAVQRTAGALAIGPVLQGLNRPVNDLSRGALVEDIVNTILITAIQASRETR
;
A
#
# COMPACT_ATOMS: atom_id res chain seq x y z
N MET A 1 -6.27 -13.65 11.99
CA MET A 1 -7.26 -14.69 11.58
C MET A 1 -7.29 -14.72 10.06
N ASN A 2 -7.23 -15.90 9.44
CA ASN A 2 -7.38 -16.04 7.98
C ASN A 2 -8.82 -15.76 7.58
N ARG A 3 -9.12 -14.53 7.25
CA ARG A 3 -10.44 -14.06 6.88
C ARG A 3 -10.62 -14.13 5.37
N THR A 4 -11.80 -14.46 4.92
CA THR A 4 -12.17 -14.45 3.50
C THR A 4 -13.24 -13.41 3.27
N ILE A 5 -12.99 -12.44 2.40
CA ILE A 5 -13.96 -11.42 2.03
C ILE A 5 -14.29 -11.56 0.55
N LEU A 6 -15.58 -11.63 0.23
CA LEU A 6 -16.09 -11.61 -1.14
C LEU A 6 -16.91 -10.35 -1.35
N HIS A 7 -16.63 -9.59 -2.39
CA HIS A 7 -17.41 -8.41 -2.76
C HIS A 7 -18.18 -8.67 -4.07
N LEU A 8 -19.52 -8.64 -3.98
CA LEU A 8 -20.40 -8.81 -5.13
C LEU A 8 -20.63 -7.46 -5.81
N ALA A 9 -20.25 -7.36 -7.08
CA ALA A 9 -20.39 -6.14 -7.86
C ALA A 9 -21.11 -6.41 -9.20
N PRO A 10 -22.04 -5.54 -9.62
CA PRO A 10 -22.66 -5.66 -10.93
C PRO A 10 -21.65 -5.40 -12.04
N ALA A 11 -21.55 -6.31 -13.02
CA ALA A 11 -20.71 -6.13 -14.20
C ALA A 11 -21.26 -5.09 -15.17
N GLN A 12 -22.59 -4.83 -15.12
CA GLN A 12 -23.29 -3.89 -15.97
C GLN A 12 -24.29 -3.06 -15.14
N PRO A 13 -24.55 -1.80 -15.51
CA PRO A 13 -25.54 -0.97 -14.84
C PRO A 13 -26.93 -1.65 -14.81
N GLY A 14 -27.58 -1.63 -13.64
CA GLY A 14 -28.92 -2.18 -13.46
C GLY A 14 -28.98 -3.68 -13.11
N THR A 15 -27.86 -4.40 -13.10
CA THR A 15 -27.83 -5.79 -12.63
C THR A 15 -27.99 -5.85 -11.12
N SER A 16 -29.00 -6.59 -10.62
CA SER A 16 -29.20 -6.79 -9.17
C SER A 16 -28.26 -7.87 -8.63
N VAL A 17 -27.59 -7.57 -7.52
CA VAL A 17 -26.71 -8.51 -6.81
C VAL A 17 -27.43 -9.28 -5.70
N GLU A 18 -28.66 -8.88 -5.33
CA GLU A 18 -29.38 -9.41 -4.16
C GLU A 18 -29.68 -10.91 -4.27
N GLY A 19 -30.18 -11.35 -5.44
CA GLY A 19 -30.46 -12.75 -5.69
C GLY A 19 -29.22 -13.62 -5.64
N THR A 20 -28.11 -13.16 -6.22
CA THR A 20 -26.81 -13.84 -6.18
C THR A 20 -26.25 -13.89 -4.75
N CYS A 21 -26.37 -12.81 -3.98
CA CYS A 21 -25.94 -12.77 -2.60
C CYS A 21 -26.68 -13.81 -1.74
N ARG A 22 -28.00 -13.87 -1.86
CA ARG A 22 -28.83 -14.85 -1.10
C ARG A 22 -28.40 -16.28 -1.39
N ARG A 23 -28.24 -16.65 -2.65
CA ARG A 23 -27.81 -18.01 -3.03
C ARG A 23 -26.41 -18.35 -2.57
N LEU A 24 -25.47 -17.39 -2.69
CA LEU A 24 -24.10 -17.61 -2.21
C LEU A 24 -24.08 -17.85 -0.69
N LEU A 25 -24.92 -17.15 0.08
CA LEU A 25 -25.04 -17.37 1.51
C LEU A 25 -25.65 -18.74 1.85
N GLU A 26 -26.63 -19.19 1.08
CA GLU A 26 -27.23 -20.53 1.21
C GLU A 26 -26.18 -21.62 0.93
N GLU A 27 -25.37 -21.47 -0.12
CA GLU A 27 -24.28 -22.39 -0.49
C GLU A 27 -23.16 -22.43 0.56
N LEU A 28 -22.82 -21.26 1.15
CA LEU A 28 -21.79 -21.14 2.19
C LEU A 28 -22.30 -21.60 3.57
N GLY A 29 -23.62 -21.70 3.74
CA GLY A 29 -24.24 -22.09 5.00
C GLY A 29 -23.93 -21.11 6.14
N GLY A 30 -23.97 -21.58 7.40
CA GLY A 30 -23.74 -20.75 8.59
C GLY A 30 -22.31 -20.22 8.77
N ARG A 31 -21.41 -20.43 7.81
CA ARG A 31 -20.02 -19.93 7.84
C ARG A 31 -19.90 -18.49 7.38
N ALA A 32 -20.89 -17.96 6.68
CA ALA A 32 -20.83 -16.65 6.06
C ALA A 32 -21.88 -15.68 6.62
N ILE A 33 -21.53 -14.39 6.62
CA ILE A 33 -22.43 -13.29 6.90
C ILE A 33 -22.43 -12.30 5.73
N HIS A 34 -23.57 -11.66 5.49
CA HIS A 34 -23.69 -10.60 4.49
C HIS A 34 -23.73 -9.22 5.16
N ILE A 35 -23.01 -8.27 4.59
CA ILE A 35 -23.03 -6.86 4.97
C ILE A 35 -23.37 -6.04 3.72
N ASP A 36 -24.50 -5.35 3.74
CA ASP A 36 -24.83 -4.34 2.72
C ASP A 36 -24.12 -3.03 3.03
N LEU A 37 -23.25 -2.60 2.14
CA LEU A 37 -22.47 -1.39 2.25
C LEU A 37 -23.10 -0.18 1.54
N GLY A 38 -24.22 -0.38 0.83
CA GLY A 38 -24.97 0.68 0.13
C GLY A 38 -25.33 1.88 1.00
N PRO A 39 -25.79 1.70 2.24
CA PRO A 39 -26.14 2.80 3.14
C PRO A 39 -25.02 3.83 3.35
N PHE A 40 -23.74 3.42 3.34
CA PHE A 40 -22.61 4.34 3.52
C PHE A 40 -22.43 5.32 2.35
N PHE A 41 -22.90 4.94 1.16
CA PHE A 41 -22.87 5.77 -0.05
C PHE A 41 -24.16 6.57 -0.27
N ALA A 42 -25.20 6.27 0.50
CA ALA A 42 -26.52 6.88 0.36
C ALA A 42 -26.73 8.14 1.21
N VAL A 43 -25.86 8.41 2.20
CA VAL A 43 -26.02 9.53 3.16
C VAL A 43 -25.97 10.89 2.47
N ASP A 44 -24.97 11.11 1.62
CA ASP A 44 -24.84 12.28 0.76
C ASP A 44 -24.18 11.90 -0.56
N PRO A 45 -24.94 11.45 -1.56
CA PRO A 45 -24.36 10.97 -2.83
C PRO A 45 -23.58 12.04 -3.59
N VAL A 46 -23.89 13.32 -3.41
CA VAL A 46 -23.18 14.42 -4.10
C VAL A 46 -21.78 14.61 -3.50
N GLU A 47 -21.68 14.61 -2.17
CA GLU A 47 -20.38 14.69 -1.50
C GLU A 47 -19.56 13.41 -1.72
N VAL A 48 -20.19 12.23 -1.73
CA VAL A 48 -19.50 10.97 -2.08
C VAL A 48 -18.95 11.01 -3.52
N ALA A 49 -19.65 11.65 -4.46
CA ALA A 49 -19.14 11.79 -5.84
C ALA A 49 -17.90 12.69 -5.91
N LYS A 50 -17.80 13.69 -5.03
CA LYS A 50 -16.64 14.62 -4.95
C LYS A 50 -15.48 14.00 -4.18
N ASP A 51 -15.77 13.36 -3.05
CA ASP A 51 -14.80 12.75 -2.16
C ASP A 51 -15.35 11.41 -1.60
N PRO A 52 -15.03 10.29 -2.25
CA PRO A 52 -15.50 8.97 -1.84
C PRO A 52 -14.78 8.39 -0.60
N GLU A 53 -13.66 8.98 -0.19
CA GLU A 53 -12.77 8.39 0.83
C GLU A 53 -13.49 8.18 2.17
N ARG A 54 -14.34 9.14 2.56
CA ARG A 54 -15.10 9.05 3.81
C ARG A 54 -16.10 7.90 3.79
N ALA A 55 -16.80 7.70 2.68
CA ALA A 55 -17.77 6.61 2.51
C ALA A 55 -17.06 5.25 2.46
N LEU A 56 -15.95 5.16 1.72
CA LEU A 56 -15.11 3.96 1.66
C LEU A 56 -14.56 3.61 3.05
N SER A 57 -14.04 4.58 3.80
CA SER A 57 -13.53 4.37 5.16
C SER A 57 -14.61 3.82 6.09
N ALA A 58 -15.81 4.41 6.10
CA ALA A 58 -16.92 3.95 6.93
C ALA A 58 -17.39 2.53 6.55
N ALA A 59 -17.42 2.20 5.25
CA ALA A 59 -17.74 0.86 4.78
C ALA A 59 -16.70 -0.18 5.23
N ILE A 60 -15.42 0.15 5.18
CA ILE A 60 -14.34 -0.71 5.66
C ILE A 60 -14.47 -0.93 7.18
N ASP A 61 -14.74 0.13 7.96
CA ASP A 61 -14.95 0.03 9.41
C ASP A 61 -16.08 -0.96 9.78
N ALA A 62 -17.15 -0.95 9.00
CA ALA A 62 -18.27 -1.88 9.22
C ALA A 62 -17.86 -3.34 9.01
N VAL A 63 -17.04 -3.60 7.98
CA VAL A 63 -16.56 -4.95 7.68
C VAL A 63 -15.51 -5.40 8.71
N GLU A 64 -14.60 -4.54 9.12
CA GLU A 64 -13.53 -4.88 10.06
C GLU A 64 -14.02 -5.25 11.46
N LYS A 65 -15.17 -4.73 11.88
CA LYS A 65 -15.82 -5.06 13.17
C LYS A 65 -16.41 -6.47 13.22
N VAL A 66 -16.60 -7.12 12.08
CA VAL A 66 -17.20 -8.45 12.01
C VAL A 66 -16.14 -9.53 12.25
N THR A 67 -16.46 -10.55 13.02
CA THR A 67 -15.55 -11.64 13.43
C THR A 67 -15.73 -12.93 12.64
N GLN A 68 -16.71 -12.99 11.74
CA GLN A 68 -17.01 -14.15 10.92
C GLN A 68 -15.84 -14.55 10.02
N GLU A 69 -15.67 -15.86 9.77
CA GLU A 69 -14.62 -16.40 8.90
C GLU A 69 -14.80 -15.97 7.45
N VAL A 70 -16.02 -15.97 6.96
CA VAL A 70 -16.39 -15.55 5.61
C VAL A 70 -17.33 -14.36 5.69
N VAL A 71 -17.00 -13.27 4.99
CA VAL A 71 -17.83 -12.08 4.89
C VAL A 71 -18.16 -11.83 3.43
N VAL A 72 -19.44 -11.81 3.10
CA VAL A 72 -19.94 -11.41 1.79
C VAL A 72 -20.39 -9.95 1.89
N THR A 73 -19.91 -9.10 1.00
CA THR A 73 -20.29 -7.69 0.95
C THR A 73 -20.94 -7.37 -0.38
N SER A 74 -21.86 -6.41 -0.37
CA SER A 74 -22.42 -5.79 -1.57
C SER A 74 -22.70 -4.32 -1.28
N ALA A 75 -22.83 -3.50 -2.33
CA ALA A 75 -23.25 -2.12 -2.18
C ALA A 75 -24.19 -1.75 -3.32
N GLN A 76 -25.46 -1.49 -2.99
CA GLN A 76 -26.39 -0.89 -3.95
C GLN A 76 -26.21 0.62 -3.92
N LEU A 77 -25.64 1.17 -4.99
CA LEU A 77 -25.32 2.59 -5.05
C LEU A 77 -26.54 3.42 -5.49
N PRO A 78 -26.74 4.63 -4.92
CA PRO A 78 -27.77 5.57 -5.34
C PRO A 78 -27.66 5.94 -6.82
N ALA A 79 -28.79 6.32 -7.43
CA ALA A 79 -28.84 6.70 -8.85
C ALA A 79 -27.84 7.81 -9.22
N ALA A 80 -27.59 8.75 -8.32
CA ALA A 80 -26.61 9.82 -8.52
C ALA A 80 -25.15 9.33 -8.65
N LEU A 81 -24.83 8.15 -8.13
CA LEU A 81 -23.51 7.53 -8.19
C LEU A 81 -23.37 6.48 -9.30
N GLN A 82 -24.42 6.17 -10.06
CA GLN A 82 -24.38 5.16 -11.13
C GLN A 82 -23.23 5.36 -12.15
N PRO A 83 -22.90 6.60 -12.58
CA PRO A 83 -21.77 6.81 -13.48
C PRO A 83 -20.41 6.39 -12.90
N LEU A 84 -20.29 6.34 -11.58
CA LEU A 84 -19.09 5.95 -10.84
C LEU A 84 -19.20 4.55 -10.23
N ALA A 85 -20.33 3.86 -10.45
CA ALA A 85 -20.68 2.64 -9.73
C ALA A 85 -19.57 1.58 -9.80
N PHE A 86 -19.09 1.27 -10.99
CA PHE A 86 -18.05 0.25 -11.16
C PHE A 86 -16.74 0.64 -10.48
N ALA A 87 -16.32 1.90 -10.64
CA ALA A 87 -15.10 2.41 -10.01
C ALA A 87 -15.16 2.31 -8.47
N LEU A 88 -16.27 2.71 -7.87
CA LEU A 88 -16.48 2.64 -6.43
C LEU A 88 -16.53 1.19 -5.92
N GLN A 89 -17.20 0.28 -6.64
CA GLN A 89 -17.25 -1.14 -6.31
C GLN A 89 -15.87 -1.79 -6.38
N ALA A 90 -15.11 -1.52 -7.45
CA ALA A 90 -13.77 -2.07 -7.62
C ALA A 90 -12.79 -1.52 -6.57
N ARG A 91 -12.84 -0.21 -6.28
CA ARG A 91 -12.05 0.39 -5.19
C ARG A 91 -12.42 -0.21 -3.85
N LEU A 92 -13.70 -0.37 -3.54
CA LEU A 92 -14.15 -0.97 -2.29
C LEU A 92 -13.61 -2.41 -2.13
N ALA A 93 -13.65 -3.21 -3.20
CA ALA A 93 -13.08 -4.56 -3.18
C ALA A 93 -11.58 -4.55 -2.92
N ALA A 94 -10.83 -3.65 -3.56
CA ALA A 94 -9.38 -3.49 -3.36
C ALA A 94 -9.06 -3.06 -1.92
N GLU A 95 -9.76 -2.05 -1.41
CA GLU A 95 -9.58 -1.54 -0.04
C GLU A 95 -9.90 -2.59 1.03
N LEU A 96 -10.92 -3.42 0.81
CA LEU A 96 -11.24 -4.55 1.70
C LEU A 96 -10.25 -5.72 1.56
N GLY A 97 -9.43 -5.75 0.50
CA GLY A 97 -8.71 -6.96 0.11
C GLY A 97 -9.67 -8.10 -0.21
N ALA A 98 -10.83 -7.78 -0.77
CA ALA A 98 -11.86 -8.74 -1.09
C ALA A 98 -11.63 -9.37 -2.47
N GLY A 99 -11.95 -10.66 -2.59
CA GLY A 99 -12.16 -11.28 -3.90
C GLY A 99 -13.43 -10.71 -4.54
N MET A 100 -13.29 -9.95 -5.62
CA MET A 100 -14.42 -9.35 -6.34
C MET A 100 -15.12 -10.41 -7.20
N VAL A 101 -16.41 -10.60 -6.99
CA VAL A 101 -17.26 -11.48 -7.81
C VAL A 101 -18.15 -10.58 -8.68
N LEU A 102 -17.96 -10.64 -9.97
CA LEU A 102 -18.80 -9.91 -10.93
C LEU A 102 -20.16 -10.60 -11.09
N VAL A 103 -21.26 -9.85 -10.98
CA VAL A 103 -22.60 -10.35 -11.22
C VAL A 103 -23.09 -9.82 -12.56
N THR A 104 -23.47 -10.72 -13.47
CA THR A 104 -23.89 -10.40 -14.84
C THR A 104 -25.21 -11.05 -15.17
N SER A 105 -25.94 -10.46 -16.11
CA SER A 105 -27.13 -11.05 -16.73
C SER A 105 -26.81 -11.81 -18.02
N ASP A 106 -25.58 -11.71 -18.54
CA ASP A 106 -25.16 -12.27 -19.81
C ASP A 106 -23.77 -12.90 -19.74
N THR A 107 -23.50 -13.92 -20.59
CA THR A 107 -22.26 -14.70 -20.64
C THR A 107 -21.24 -14.19 -21.66
N ASN A 108 -21.35 -12.97 -22.15
CA ASN A 108 -20.55 -12.43 -23.26
C ASN A 108 -19.12 -12.02 -22.86
N ASP A 109 -18.23 -11.97 -23.87
CA ASP A 109 -16.78 -11.63 -23.84
C ASP A 109 -16.41 -10.33 -23.11
N SER A 110 -17.38 -9.47 -22.76
CA SER A 110 -17.16 -8.23 -22.01
C SER A 110 -16.66 -8.44 -20.57
N LEU A 111 -16.89 -9.62 -19.97
CA LEU A 111 -16.49 -9.90 -18.58
C LEU A 111 -14.97 -9.88 -18.38
N ASP A 112 -14.20 -10.39 -19.33
CA ASP A 112 -12.74 -10.36 -19.28
C ASP A 112 -12.21 -8.92 -19.38
N GLN A 113 -12.86 -8.07 -20.15
CA GLN A 113 -12.51 -6.66 -20.25
C GLN A 113 -12.82 -5.94 -18.93
N VAL A 114 -13.99 -6.20 -18.34
CA VAL A 114 -14.40 -5.63 -17.06
C VAL A 114 -13.45 -6.09 -15.95
N ALA A 115 -13.08 -7.37 -15.92
CA ALA A 115 -12.13 -7.92 -14.96
C ALA A 115 -10.73 -7.28 -15.11
N ARG A 116 -10.27 -7.08 -16.36
CA ARG A 116 -9.00 -6.38 -16.63
C ARG A 116 -9.04 -4.92 -16.18
N ILE A 117 -10.12 -4.21 -16.40
CA ILE A 117 -10.28 -2.82 -15.92
C ILE A 117 -10.26 -2.79 -14.40
N ALA A 118 -10.98 -3.70 -13.71
CA ALA A 118 -10.96 -3.80 -12.25
C ALA A 118 -9.53 -4.02 -11.71
N ALA A 119 -8.78 -4.94 -12.32
CA ALA A 119 -7.42 -5.24 -11.89
C ALA A 119 -6.42 -4.12 -12.20
N HIS A 120 -6.43 -3.56 -13.42
CA HIS A 120 -5.41 -2.60 -13.84
C HIS A 120 -5.65 -1.17 -13.40
N GLN A 121 -6.91 -0.73 -13.31
CA GLN A 121 -7.23 0.64 -12.92
C GLN A 121 -7.55 0.80 -11.43
N TYR A 122 -8.09 -0.23 -10.80
CA TYR A 122 -8.58 -0.15 -9.41
C TYR A 122 -7.91 -1.15 -8.48
N HIS A 123 -6.96 -1.97 -8.99
CA HIS A 123 -6.21 -2.98 -8.21
C HIS A 123 -7.10 -4.01 -7.49
N ALA A 124 -8.32 -4.23 -8.00
CA ALA A 124 -9.25 -5.21 -7.45
C ALA A 124 -8.93 -6.62 -8.01
N THR A 125 -8.90 -7.61 -7.13
CA THR A 125 -8.71 -9.03 -7.53
C THR A 125 -10.05 -9.65 -7.89
N VAL A 126 -10.34 -9.82 -9.18
CA VAL A 126 -11.56 -10.51 -9.64
C VAL A 126 -11.33 -12.03 -9.53
N VAL A 127 -12.12 -12.69 -8.68
CA VAL A 127 -12.02 -14.12 -8.38
C VAL A 127 -13.08 -14.97 -9.10
N GLY A 128 -14.06 -14.34 -9.74
CA GLY A 128 -15.08 -15.04 -10.51
C GLY A 128 -16.18 -14.12 -11.04
N ALA A 129 -17.09 -14.72 -11.82
CA ALA A 129 -18.33 -14.05 -12.26
C ALA A 129 -19.50 -15.00 -12.09
N ARG A 130 -20.66 -14.45 -11.68
CA ARG A 130 -21.92 -15.19 -11.52
C ARG A 130 -23.03 -14.60 -12.36
N LEU A 131 -23.89 -15.47 -12.88
CA LEU A 131 -25.15 -15.03 -13.48
C LEU A 131 -26.11 -14.54 -12.39
N ALA A 132 -26.94 -13.58 -12.71
CA ALA A 132 -27.95 -13.05 -11.78
C ALA A 132 -28.93 -14.13 -11.32
N ASP A 133 -29.12 -15.21 -12.09
CA ASP A 133 -29.90 -16.38 -11.76
C ASP A 133 -29.16 -17.38 -10.84
N GLY A 134 -27.88 -17.17 -10.54
CA GLY A 134 -27.07 -17.88 -9.56
C GLY A 134 -26.03 -18.86 -10.12
N GLY A 135 -25.97 -19.11 -11.44
CA GLY A 135 -24.92 -19.92 -12.06
C GLY A 135 -23.59 -19.17 -12.14
N TRP A 136 -22.46 -19.89 -12.18
CA TRP A 136 -21.16 -19.30 -12.49
C TRP A 136 -21.08 -18.95 -13.99
N ALA A 137 -20.79 -17.71 -14.33
CA ALA A 137 -20.54 -17.29 -15.70
C ALA A 137 -19.13 -17.68 -16.13
N GLY A 138 -18.96 -18.09 -17.39
CA GLY A 138 -17.81 -18.80 -17.93
C GLY A 138 -16.44 -18.12 -17.94
N ALA A 139 -16.22 -17.03 -17.27
CA ALA A 139 -14.97 -16.25 -17.38
C ALA A 139 -13.84 -16.67 -16.42
N SER A 140 -14.02 -17.60 -15.52
CA SER A 140 -12.93 -17.99 -14.62
C SER A 140 -12.86 -19.49 -14.37
N GLU A 141 -12.51 -20.23 -15.39
CA GLU A 141 -11.86 -21.54 -15.21
C GLU A 141 -10.38 -21.39 -14.81
N ALA A 142 -9.95 -20.19 -14.41
CA ALA A 142 -8.62 -19.92 -13.83
C ALA A 142 -8.54 -20.40 -12.38
N SER A 143 -9.01 -21.58 -12.12
CA SER A 143 -9.07 -22.18 -10.80
C SER A 143 -8.41 -23.53 -10.84
N SER A 144 -7.63 -23.81 -9.83
CA SER A 144 -6.97 -25.07 -9.50
C SER A 144 -6.75 -26.03 -10.70
N TYR A 145 -5.65 -25.88 -11.37
CA TYR A 145 -5.17 -26.90 -12.30
C TYR A 145 -4.07 -27.73 -11.61
N ARG A 146 -4.06 -29.00 -11.89
CA ARG A 146 -2.96 -29.91 -11.57
C ARG A 146 -2.23 -30.23 -12.88
N LEU A 147 -0.98 -29.79 -13.00
CA LEU A 147 -0.13 -30.17 -14.12
C LEU A 147 0.14 -31.68 -14.00
N LEU A 148 -0.27 -32.43 -15.02
CA LEU A 148 -0.06 -33.87 -15.10
C LEU A 148 1.20 -34.20 -15.91
N SER A 149 1.52 -33.40 -16.95
CA SER A 149 2.70 -33.60 -17.80
C SER A 149 3.09 -32.32 -18.52
N GLY A 150 4.38 -32.12 -18.79
CA GLY A 150 4.95 -30.96 -19.52
C GLY A 150 5.15 -29.72 -18.66
N GLU A 151 5.42 -28.59 -19.30
CA GLU A 151 5.54 -27.26 -18.66
C GLU A 151 4.38 -26.38 -19.11
N PHE A 152 3.58 -25.89 -18.16
CA PHE A 152 2.43 -25.03 -18.41
C PHE A 152 2.49 -23.79 -17.54
N SER A 153 2.58 -22.61 -18.15
CA SER A 153 2.57 -21.33 -17.42
C SER A 153 1.25 -20.59 -17.58
N ASN A 154 0.66 -20.58 -18.76
CA ASN A 154 -0.66 -20.00 -19.05
C ASN A 154 -1.08 -20.34 -20.49
N CYS A 155 -2.38 -20.27 -20.79
CA CYS A 155 -2.90 -20.35 -22.16
C CYS A 155 -3.32 -18.96 -22.63
N ALA A 156 -2.61 -18.39 -23.57
CA ALA A 156 -2.90 -17.05 -24.12
C ALA A 156 -4.11 -17.02 -25.07
N ALA A 157 -4.56 -18.19 -25.53
CA ALA A 157 -5.70 -18.32 -26.45
C ALA A 157 -6.99 -18.69 -25.70
N THR A 158 -8.15 -18.31 -26.26
CA THR A 158 -9.44 -18.77 -25.76
C THR A 158 -9.53 -20.29 -25.85
N PRO A 159 -9.84 -20.99 -24.73
CA PRO A 159 -9.95 -22.45 -24.74
C PRO A 159 -11.03 -22.94 -25.70
N VAL A 160 -10.73 -23.98 -26.46
CA VAL A 160 -11.64 -24.62 -27.41
C VAL A 160 -12.21 -25.87 -26.76
N HIS A 161 -13.50 -25.90 -26.47
CA HIS A 161 -14.16 -27.05 -25.85
C HIS A 161 -14.48 -28.13 -26.87
N VAL A 162 -14.30 -29.39 -26.44
CA VAL A 162 -14.74 -30.57 -27.21
C VAL A 162 -16.23 -30.78 -26.94
N GLY A 163 -17.01 -30.84 -28.01
CA GLY A 163 -18.44 -31.12 -27.94
C GLY A 163 -18.75 -32.58 -27.52
N ALA A 164 -19.94 -32.78 -26.94
CA ALA A 164 -20.36 -34.13 -26.46
C ALA A 164 -20.38 -35.16 -27.58
N ASP A 165 -20.80 -34.78 -28.79
CA ASP A 165 -20.96 -35.68 -29.95
C ASP A 165 -19.84 -35.54 -30.99
N GLU A 166 -18.79 -34.75 -30.67
CA GLU A 166 -17.72 -34.47 -31.61
C GLU A 166 -16.76 -35.66 -31.75
N SER A 167 -16.41 -36.04 -32.96
CA SER A 167 -15.48 -37.14 -33.22
C SER A 167 -14.02 -36.70 -33.05
N ALA A 168 -13.11 -37.60 -32.72
CA ALA A 168 -11.68 -37.32 -32.65
C ALA A 168 -11.12 -36.72 -33.95
N GLY A 169 -11.66 -37.14 -35.12
CA GLY A 169 -11.25 -36.57 -36.41
C GLY A 169 -11.65 -35.12 -36.62
N GLU A 170 -12.76 -34.66 -36.04
CA GLU A 170 -13.18 -33.26 -36.06
C GLU A 170 -12.33 -32.43 -35.11
N VAL A 171 -12.06 -32.93 -33.92
CA VAL A 171 -11.18 -32.29 -32.94
C VAL A 171 -9.78 -32.06 -33.53
N LEU A 172 -9.20 -33.08 -34.18
CA LEU A 172 -7.88 -33.00 -34.79
C LEU A 172 -7.77 -31.92 -35.89
N LYS A 173 -8.86 -31.64 -36.63
CA LYS A 173 -8.89 -30.57 -37.66
C LYS A 173 -8.79 -29.17 -37.09
N ARG A 174 -9.12 -28.99 -35.81
CA ARG A 174 -9.10 -27.69 -35.12
C ARG A 174 -7.79 -27.38 -34.38
N LEU A 175 -6.87 -28.36 -34.35
CA LEU A 175 -5.60 -28.16 -33.65
C LEU A 175 -4.70 -27.18 -34.38
N SER A 176 -4.13 -26.26 -33.63
CA SER A 176 -3.04 -25.38 -34.04
C SER A 176 -2.07 -25.22 -32.88
N SER A 177 -0.89 -24.64 -33.12
CA SER A 177 0.10 -24.37 -32.07
C SER A 177 -0.40 -23.46 -30.95
N ASP A 178 -1.46 -22.70 -31.20
CA ASP A 178 -2.03 -21.74 -30.25
C ASP A 178 -3.30 -22.29 -29.57
N THR A 179 -3.73 -23.51 -29.90
CA THR A 179 -4.95 -24.10 -29.37
C THR A 179 -4.73 -24.55 -27.91
N CYS A 180 -5.60 -24.11 -26.99
CA CYS A 180 -5.85 -24.73 -25.71
C CYS A 180 -7.14 -25.53 -25.81
N LEU A 181 -7.05 -26.87 -25.83
CA LEU A 181 -8.20 -27.74 -26.01
C LEU A 181 -8.73 -28.23 -24.67
N VAL A 182 -10.02 -28.02 -24.37
CA VAL A 182 -10.68 -28.56 -23.17
C VAL A 182 -11.40 -29.83 -23.54
N VAL A 183 -10.98 -30.93 -22.91
CA VAL A 183 -11.52 -32.30 -23.15
C VAL A 183 -12.17 -32.79 -21.85
N PRO A 184 -13.48 -33.10 -21.84
CA PRO A 184 -14.09 -33.79 -20.70
C PRO A 184 -13.41 -35.13 -20.43
N VAL A 185 -13.16 -35.47 -19.16
CA VAL A 185 -12.49 -36.75 -18.80
C VAL A 185 -13.27 -37.96 -19.27
N GLU A 186 -14.59 -37.85 -19.39
CA GLU A 186 -15.47 -38.91 -19.93
C GLU A 186 -15.18 -39.20 -21.42
N ARG A 187 -14.57 -38.21 -22.13
CA ARG A 187 -14.18 -38.37 -23.54
C ARG A 187 -12.78 -38.99 -23.68
N MET A 188 -12.60 -40.15 -23.03
CA MET A 188 -11.36 -40.91 -23.10
C MET A 188 -10.98 -41.32 -24.54
N ASP A 189 -11.97 -41.48 -25.40
CA ASP A 189 -11.80 -41.73 -26.84
C ASP A 189 -11.01 -40.59 -27.51
N ILE A 190 -11.29 -39.34 -27.16
CA ILE A 190 -10.58 -38.16 -27.66
C ILE A 190 -9.17 -38.09 -27.09
N LEU A 191 -8.99 -38.31 -25.77
CA LEU A 191 -7.66 -38.27 -25.15
C LEU A 191 -6.73 -39.33 -25.73
N ILE A 192 -7.21 -40.54 -25.94
CA ILE A 192 -6.43 -41.63 -26.59
C ILE A 192 -6.16 -41.28 -28.06
N GLY A 193 -7.16 -40.76 -28.77
CA GLY A 193 -7.03 -40.30 -30.16
C GLY A 193 -5.97 -39.22 -30.32
N LEU A 194 -5.92 -38.26 -29.39
CA LEU A 194 -4.90 -37.19 -29.34
C LEU A 194 -3.51 -37.75 -29.09
N ILE A 195 -3.34 -38.70 -28.14
CA ILE A 195 -2.04 -39.37 -27.90
C ILE A 195 -1.52 -39.99 -29.19
N VAL A 196 -2.36 -40.80 -29.87
CA VAL A 196 -1.97 -41.48 -31.10
C VAL A 196 -1.65 -40.49 -32.23
N ALA A 197 -2.47 -39.50 -32.43
CA ALA A 197 -2.31 -38.54 -33.51
C ALA A 197 -1.10 -37.61 -33.33
N LEU A 198 -0.90 -37.10 -32.12
CA LEU A 198 0.22 -36.22 -31.81
C LEU A 198 1.56 -36.99 -31.79
N ALA A 199 1.59 -38.21 -31.24
CA ALA A 199 2.77 -39.06 -31.27
C ALA A 199 3.19 -39.45 -32.70
N ALA A 200 2.25 -39.50 -33.64
CA ALA A 200 2.54 -39.74 -35.05
C ALA A 200 3.20 -38.54 -35.78
N GLY A 201 3.24 -37.39 -35.16
CA GLY A 201 3.87 -36.16 -35.68
C GLY A 201 3.19 -35.57 -36.94
N LYS A 202 1.94 -35.96 -37.22
CA LYS A 202 1.20 -35.50 -38.41
C LYS A 202 0.27 -34.32 -38.16
N PHE A 203 0.08 -33.94 -36.88
CA PHE A 203 -0.78 -32.86 -36.46
C PHE A 203 0.02 -31.82 -35.68
N PRO A 204 -0.35 -30.53 -35.73
CA PRO A 204 0.31 -29.50 -34.93
C PRO A 204 0.12 -29.78 -33.44
N HIS A 205 1.18 -29.57 -32.66
CA HIS A 205 1.10 -29.69 -31.21
C HIS A 205 0.34 -28.49 -30.65
N PRO A 206 -0.76 -28.67 -29.92
CA PRO A 206 -1.49 -27.57 -29.29
C PRO A 206 -0.70 -26.97 -28.14
N ALA A 207 -1.06 -25.75 -27.74
CA ALA A 207 -0.43 -25.07 -26.61
C ALA A 207 -0.64 -25.81 -25.28
N ALA A 208 -1.81 -26.44 -25.09
CA ALA A 208 -2.11 -27.32 -23.97
C ALA A 208 -3.36 -28.17 -24.21
N ILE A 209 -3.46 -29.28 -23.49
CA ILE A 209 -4.70 -30.06 -23.34
C ILE A 209 -5.15 -29.90 -21.88
N LEU A 210 -6.34 -29.36 -21.71
CA LEU A 210 -6.99 -29.14 -20.42
C LEU A 210 -8.06 -30.23 -20.25
N VAL A 211 -7.98 -31.06 -19.22
CA VAL A 211 -8.97 -32.11 -18.97
C VAL A 211 -9.92 -31.68 -17.87
N SER A 212 -11.21 -31.53 -18.20
CA SER A 212 -12.26 -31.19 -17.23
C SER A 212 -12.95 -32.46 -16.71
N GLY A 213 -13.43 -32.43 -15.46
CA GLY A 213 -14.11 -33.55 -14.81
C GLY A 213 -13.27 -34.22 -13.72
N ASP A 214 -13.58 -35.48 -13.40
CA ASP A 214 -12.90 -36.25 -12.36
C ASP A 214 -11.44 -36.56 -12.71
N THR A 215 -10.75 -37.30 -11.84
CA THR A 215 -9.32 -37.58 -11.99
C THR A 215 -8.97 -38.31 -13.28
N VAL A 216 -8.00 -37.76 -14.02
CA VAL A 216 -7.42 -38.45 -15.19
C VAL A 216 -6.72 -39.74 -14.74
N PRO A 217 -7.01 -40.89 -15.36
CA PRO A 217 -6.34 -42.15 -15.00
C PRO A 217 -4.82 -42.09 -15.19
N ASP A 218 -4.06 -42.65 -14.26
CA ASP A 218 -2.59 -42.74 -14.31
C ASP A 218 -2.06 -43.39 -15.59
N SER A 219 -2.82 -44.30 -16.20
CA SER A 219 -2.47 -44.93 -17.48
C SER A 219 -2.41 -43.90 -18.62
N ILE A 220 -3.33 -42.94 -18.64
CA ILE A 220 -3.36 -41.87 -19.64
C ILE A 220 -2.22 -40.89 -19.38
N THR A 221 -2.02 -40.48 -18.13
CA THR A 221 -0.91 -39.59 -17.75
C THR A 221 0.45 -40.16 -18.17
N ARG A 222 0.71 -41.43 -17.83
CA ARG A 222 1.95 -42.12 -18.23
C ARG A 222 2.10 -42.28 -19.75
N ALA A 223 1.00 -42.57 -20.44
CA ALA A 223 1.02 -42.66 -21.92
C ALA A 223 1.32 -41.27 -22.52
N TRP A 224 0.73 -40.22 -21.98
CA TRP A 224 0.97 -38.83 -22.42
C TRP A 224 2.43 -38.42 -22.23
N GLU A 225 2.98 -38.63 -21.04
CA GLU A 225 4.39 -38.34 -20.72
C GLU A 225 5.37 -39.07 -21.65
N ARG A 226 5.03 -40.30 -22.01
CA ARG A 226 5.89 -41.13 -22.85
C ARG A 226 5.82 -40.79 -24.34
N PHE A 227 4.63 -40.45 -24.83
CA PHE A 227 4.39 -40.33 -26.26
C PHE A 227 4.17 -38.90 -26.75
N VAL A 228 3.81 -37.99 -25.86
CA VAL A 228 3.51 -36.58 -26.19
C VAL A 228 4.14 -35.60 -25.17
N PRO A 229 5.43 -35.76 -24.82
CA PRO A 229 6.05 -34.98 -23.72
C PRO A 229 6.14 -33.48 -24.01
N GLY A 230 6.00 -33.05 -25.27
CA GLY A 230 6.09 -31.65 -25.67
C GLY A 230 4.77 -30.88 -25.59
N VAL A 231 3.66 -31.54 -25.18
CA VAL A 231 2.35 -30.88 -25.02
C VAL A 231 1.92 -30.98 -23.57
N PRO A 232 1.67 -29.85 -22.86
CA PRO A 232 1.19 -29.89 -21.49
C PRO A 232 -0.16 -30.59 -21.37
N LEU A 233 -0.28 -31.55 -20.44
CA LEU A 233 -1.54 -32.15 -20.01
C LEU A 233 -1.89 -31.61 -18.62
N VAL A 234 -3.02 -30.94 -18.51
CA VAL A 234 -3.44 -30.25 -17.32
C VAL A 234 -4.81 -30.74 -16.86
N GLN A 235 -4.91 -31.25 -15.67
CA GLN A 235 -6.19 -31.58 -15.03
C GLN A 235 -6.81 -30.29 -14.51
N LEU A 236 -7.99 -29.96 -15.01
CA LEU A 236 -8.82 -28.92 -14.41
C LEU A 236 -9.45 -29.50 -13.13
N GLY A 237 -9.21 -28.84 -12.00
CA GLY A 237 -9.67 -29.37 -10.71
C GLY A 237 -11.19 -29.38 -10.59
N THR A 238 -11.69 -30.45 -9.99
CA THR A 238 -13.10 -30.64 -9.58
C THR A 238 -13.40 -30.04 -8.22
N ALA A 239 -12.51 -29.19 -7.65
CA ALA A 239 -12.84 -28.44 -6.46
C ALA A 239 -14.18 -27.72 -6.70
N LYS A 240 -15.12 -27.83 -5.77
CA LYS A 240 -16.37 -27.07 -5.84
C LYS A 240 -15.97 -25.65 -6.17
N LYS A 241 -16.52 -25.08 -7.25
CA LYS A 241 -16.13 -23.73 -7.73
C LYS A 241 -16.09 -22.70 -6.60
N ASP A 242 -16.93 -22.87 -5.58
CA ASP A 242 -16.99 -22.02 -4.39
C ASP A 242 -15.72 -22.09 -3.50
N GLU A 243 -15.13 -23.28 -3.31
CA GLU A 243 -13.90 -23.40 -2.50
C GLU A 243 -12.67 -22.79 -3.19
N ALA A 244 -12.58 -22.91 -4.52
CA ALA A 244 -11.51 -22.27 -5.28
C ALA A 244 -11.64 -20.73 -5.23
N VAL A 245 -12.85 -20.21 -5.37
CA VAL A 245 -13.14 -18.77 -5.25
C VAL A 245 -12.83 -18.27 -3.84
N LEU A 246 -13.22 -19.01 -2.81
CA LEU A 246 -12.90 -18.65 -1.42
C LEU A 246 -11.39 -18.66 -1.14
N GLU A 247 -10.65 -19.62 -1.70
CA GLU A 247 -9.20 -19.66 -1.55
C GLU A 247 -8.52 -18.50 -2.28
N GLN A 248 -8.96 -18.14 -3.47
CA GLN A 248 -8.47 -16.96 -4.17
C GLN A 248 -8.81 -15.67 -3.43
N ALA A 249 -10.01 -15.55 -2.87
CA ALA A 249 -10.40 -14.41 -2.05
C ALA A 249 -9.57 -14.34 -0.75
N ARG A 250 -9.27 -15.49 -0.13
CA ARG A 250 -8.39 -15.55 1.05
C ARG A 250 -6.98 -15.08 0.72
N ARG A 251 -6.43 -15.49 -0.43
CA ARG A 251 -5.13 -15.00 -0.92
C ARG A 251 -5.15 -13.52 -1.21
N ALA A 252 -6.17 -13.02 -1.90
CA ALA A 252 -6.35 -11.60 -2.17
C ALA A 252 -6.37 -10.78 -0.88
N HIS A 253 -7.01 -11.28 0.18
CA HIS A 253 -7.03 -10.62 1.48
C HIS A 253 -5.67 -10.64 2.19
N ALA A 254 -4.95 -11.77 2.12
CA ALA A 254 -3.63 -11.91 2.73
C ALA A 254 -2.55 -11.08 2.01
N GLU A 255 -2.67 -10.95 0.69
CA GLU A 255 -1.72 -10.25 -0.18
C GLU A 255 -2.17 -8.82 -0.53
N ARG A 256 -3.22 -8.32 0.12
CA ARG A 256 -3.76 -6.99 -0.22
C ARG A 256 -2.68 -5.91 -0.10
N PRO A 257 -2.55 -5.04 -1.10
CA PRO A 257 -1.62 -3.93 -1.04
C PRO A 257 -2.01 -2.97 0.09
N VAL A 258 -1.01 -2.29 0.65
CA VAL A 258 -1.26 -1.19 1.58
C VAL A 258 -1.61 0.04 0.74
N THR A 259 -2.90 0.31 0.59
CA THR A 259 -3.40 1.50 -0.10
C THR A 259 -3.21 2.76 0.74
N PRO A 260 -3.27 3.98 0.14
CA PRO A 260 -3.19 5.22 0.89
C PRO A 260 -4.22 5.30 2.02
N LEU A 261 -5.48 4.95 1.74
CA LEU A 261 -6.57 4.97 2.72
C LEU A 261 -6.30 4.02 3.89
N LEU A 262 -5.87 2.79 3.62
CA LEU A 262 -5.52 1.82 4.66
C LEU A 262 -4.32 2.27 5.50
N PHE A 263 -3.32 2.89 4.86
CA PHE A 263 -2.15 3.41 5.56
C PHE A 263 -2.56 4.53 6.52
N GLN A 264 -3.33 5.50 6.06
CA GLN A 264 -3.84 6.60 6.90
C GLN A 264 -4.71 6.09 8.06
N ARG A 265 -5.57 5.11 7.82
CA ARG A 265 -6.38 4.49 8.88
C ARG A 265 -5.53 3.82 9.94
N ARG A 266 -4.53 3.03 9.53
CA ARG A 266 -3.58 2.41 10.47
C ARG A 266 -2.85 3.47 11.29
N LEU A 267 -2.38 4.55 10.65
CA LEU A 267 -1.75 5.66 11.36
C LEU A 267 -2.70 6.25 12.41
N LEU A 268 -3.96 6.49 12.06
CA LEU A 268 -4.94 7.05 13.00
C LEU A 268 -5.22 6.10 14.17
N ASP A 269 -5.44 4.82 13.91
CA ASP A 269 -5.76 3.83 14.94
C ASP A 269 -4.56 3.62 15.89
N GLU A 270 -3.34 3.54 15.36
CA GLU A 270 -2.11 3.46 16.17
C GLU A 270 -1.90 4.74 16.99
N ALA A 271 -2.08 5.92 16.38
CA ALA A 271 -1.91 7.19 17.08
C ALA A 271 -2.92 7.34 18.23
N ARG A 272 -4.18 6.97 18.02
CA ARG A 272 -5.22 6.91 19.08
C ARG A 272 -4.82 6.01 20.24
N ALA A 273 -4.27 4.84 19.92
CA ALA A 273 -3.91 3.87 20.94
C ALA A 273 -2.77 4.33 21.86
N VAL A 274 -1.93 5.26 21.40
CA VAL A 274 -0.76 5.74 22.16
C VAL A 274 -0.99 7.05 22.91
N ASP A 275 -2.05 7.81 22.60
CA ASP A 275 -2.49 9.04 23.27
C ASP A 275 -1.37 10.04 23.59
N GLN A 276 -0.55 10.37 22.61
CA GLN A 276 0.60 11.28 22.78
C GLN A 276 0.21 12.75 22.67
N ARG A 277 1.05 13.62 23.22
CA ARG A 277 0.87 15.07 23.24
C ARG A 277 1.84 15.74 22.27
N ILE A 278 1.33 16.35 21.22
CA ILE A 278 2.13 16.95 20.14
C ILE A 278 2.01 18.47 20.19
N VAL A 279 3.16 19.17 20.19
CA VAL A 279 3.21 20.62 20.13
C VAL A 279 3.33 21.09 18.68
N LEU A 280 2.52 22.11 18.35
CA LEU A 280 2.44 22.75 17.04
C LEU A 280 2.85 24.22 17.19
N PRO A 281 4.12 24.57 16.87
CA PRO A 281 4.65 25.93 17.06
C PRO A 281 3.92 27.01 16.28
N GLU A 282 3.36 26.68 15.12
CA GLU A 282 2.74 27.65 14.21
C GLU A 282 1.22 27.74 14.42
N GLY A 283 0.77 27.89 15.69
CA GLY A 283 -0.64 27.85 16.09
C GLY A 283 -1.53 28.96 15.51
N THR A 284 -0.96 29.97 14.86
CA THR A 284 -1.70 31.03 14.15
C THR A 284 -1.84 30.81 12.66
N GLU A 285 -1.27 29.71 12.11
CA GLU A 285 -1.37 29.35 10.69
C GLU A 285 -2.70 28.62 10.42
N PRO A 286 -3.55 29.10 9.49
CA PRO A 286 -4.87 28.53 9.25
C PRO A 286 -4.87 27.02 8.93
N ARG A 287 -3.87 26.52 8.17
CA ARG A 287 -3.75 25.07 7.85
C ARG A 287 -3.44 24.24 9.09
N ILE A 288 -2.59 24.74 9.98
CA ILE A 288 -2.26 24.12 11.26
C ILE A 288 -3.51 24.06 12.14
N VAL A 289 -4.28 25.12 12.21
CA VAL A 289 -5.51 25.19 13.01
C VAL A 289 -6.57 24.22 12.48
N ARG A 290 -6.75 24.12 11.16
CA ARG A 290 -7.65 23.13 10.55
C ARG A 290 -7.19 21.70 10.81
N ALA A 291 -5.91 21.42 10.63
CA ALA A 291 -5.35 20.10 10.92
C ALA A 291 -5.49 19.71 12.41
N ALA A 292 -5.28 20.68 13.31
CA ALA A 292 -5.47 20.49 14.75
C ALA A 292 -6.93 20.11 15.07
N ALA A 293 -7.90 20.80 14.49
CA ALA A 293 -9.32 20.46 14.67
C ALA A 293 -9.65 19.04 14.16
N ASP A 294 -9.10 18.64 13.02
CA ASP A 294 -9.29 17.29 12.48
C ASP A 294 -8.67 16.20 13.37
N VAL A 295 -7.45 16.43 13.87
CA VAL A 295 -6.77 15.50 14.79
C VAL A 295 -7.55 15.38 16.12
N LEU A 296 -8.01 16.48 16.69
CA LEU A 296 -8.82 16.50 17.92
C LEU A 296 -10.14 15.76 17.72
N ARG A 297 -10.87 16.05 16.64
CA ARG A 297 -12.13 15.40 16.27
C ARG A 297 -11.97 13.89 16.12
N THR A 298 -10.85 13.46 15.55
CA THR A 298 -10.56 12.03 15.35
C THR A 298 -9.89 11.36 16.55
N GLY A 299 -9.44 12.11 17.54
CA GLY A 299 -8.74 11.59 18.72
C GLY A 299 -7.35 11.06 18.43
N GLY A 300 -6.69 11.55 17.36
CA GLY A 300 -5.38 11.06 16.92
C GLY A 300 -4.20 11.47 17.82
N ALA A 301 -4.31 12.59 18.54
CA ALA A 301 -3.32 13.06 19.50
C ALA A 301 -3.92 14.15 20.40
N ARG A 302 -3.32 14.40 21.56
CA ARG A 302 -3.52 15.63 22.34
C ARG A 302 -2.63 16.72 21.77
N LEU A 303 -3.12 17.95 21.69
CA LEU A 303 -2.41 19.03 20.99
C LEU A 303 -2.13 20.25 21.89
N ILE A 304 -0.96 20.83 21.66
CA ILE A 304 -0.56 22.15 22.22
C ILE A 304 -0.28 23.06 21.03
N LEU A 305 -1.02 24.17 20.92
CA LEU A 305 -0.81 25.21 19.93
C LEU A 305 -0.01 26.37 20.54
N LEU A 306 1.09 26.77 19.90
CA LEU A 306 1.86 27.91 20.38
C LEU A 306 1.44 29.20 19.65
N GLY A 307 1.24 30.26 20.42
CA GLY A 307 0.89 31.59 19.94
C GLY A 307 -0.03 32.34 20.91
N ASP A 308 -0.30 33.61 20.59
CA ASP A 308 -1.26 34.39 21.39
C ASP A 308 -2.64 33.75 21.37
N PRO A 309 -3.23 33.44 22.55
CA PRO A 309 -4.49 32.71 22.62
C PRO A 309 -5.67 33.41 21.95
N GLY A 310 -5.66 34.77 21.93
CA GLY A 310 -6.68 35.54 21.25
C GLY A 310 -6.61 35.35 19.73
N THR A 311 -5.40 35.47 19.19
CA THR A 311 -5.12 35.30 17.76
C THR A 311 -5.43 33.87 17.29
N VAL A 312 -4.98 32.83 18.03
CA VAL A 312 -5.24 31.42 17.69
C VAL A 312 -6.75 31.14 17.63
N ARG A 313 -7.52 31.58 18.64
CA ARG A 313 -8.98 31.40 18.66
C ARG A 313 -9.67 32.19 17.56
N GLN A 314 -9.18 33.38 17.21
CA GLN A 314 -9.71 34.18 16.10
C GLN A 314 -9.52 33.46 14.76
N VAL A 315 -8.35 32.84 14.53
CA VAL A 315 -8.08 32.03 13.34
C VAL A 315 -9.04 30.84 13.30
N ALA A 316 -9.21 30.10 14.40
CA ALA A 316 -10.15 28.97 14.45
C ALA A 316 -11.59 29.40 14.13
N ALA A 317 -12.04 30.53 14.67
CA ALA A 317 -13.35 31.08 14.36
C ALA A 317 -13.50 31.48 12.89
N SER A 318 -12.46 32.09 12.27
CA SER A 318 -12.47 32.46 10.85
C SER A 318 -12.49 31.23 9.92
N GLU A 319 -11.86 30.13 10.34
CA GLU A 319 -11.84 28.86 9.61
C GLU A 319 -13.09 27.98 9.91
N GLY A 320 -13.93 28.38 10.86
CA GLY A 320 -15.16 27.67 11.24
C GLY A 320 -14.89 26.31 11.90
N VAL A 321 -13.77 26.15 12.61
CA VAL A 321 -13.35 24.88 13.22
C VAL A 321 -13.27 24.96 14.75
N ASP A 322 -13.46 23.82 15.42
CA ASP A 322 -13.39 23.69 16.88
C ASP A 322 -12.01 23.13 17.29
N ILE A 323 -11.29 23.92 18.11
CA ILE A 323 -10.01 23.55 18.71
C ILE A 323 -10.07 23.57 20.24
N SER A 324 -11.27 23.52 20.84
CA SER A 324 -11.46 23.61 22.30
C SER A 324 -10.75 22.48 23.08
N GLY A 325 -10.42 21.37 22.42
CA GLY A 325 -9.63 20.28 22.99
C GLY A 325 -8.12 20.48 23.00
N ALA A 326 -7.60 21.60 22.43
CA ALA A 326 -6.16 21.92 22.45
C ALA A 326 -5.80 22.86 23.59
N ASP A 327 -4.62 22.65 24.19
CA ASP A 327 -3.97 23.65 25.03
C ASP A 327 -3.37 24.74 24.13
N ILE A 328 -3.49 26.01 24.55
CA ILE A 328 -2.88 27.14 23.84
C ILE A 328 -1.90 27.84 24.77
N VAL A 329 -0.64 27.94 24.35
CA VAL A 329 0.45 28.51 25.15
C VAL A 329 1.12 29.64 24.38
N ASP A 330 1.27 30.80 25.02
CA ASP A 330 1.99 31.96 24.46
C ASP A 330 3.46 31.95 24.92
N PRO A 331 4.43 31.63 24.06
CA PRO A 331 5.85 31.59 24.41
C PRO A 331 6.41 32.87 24.95
N THR A 332 5.76 34.02 24.67
CA THR A 332 6.23 35.33 25.08
C THR A 332 5.79 35.71 26.50
N HIS A 333 4.69 35.11 26.97
CA HIS A 333 4.07 35.45 28.27
C HIS A 333 3.99 34.24 29.24
N ASP A 334 4.29 33.04 28.80
CA ASP A 334 4.21 31.86 29.66
C ASP A 334 5.35 31.81 30.68
N PRO A 335 5.08 31.43 31.94
CA PRO A 335 6.11 31.29 32.98
C PRO A 335 7.24 30.32 32.64
N LEU A 336 6.99 29.32 31.77
CA LEU A 336 7.99 28.38 31.29
C LEU A 336 9.17 29.06 30.57
N ARG A 337 8.96 30.25 30.03
CA ARG A 337 9.98 30.98 29.30
C ARG A 337 11.22 31.27 30.18
N GLU A 338 11.02 31.66 31.45
CA GLU A 338 12.12 31.89 32.37
C GLU A 338 12.93 30.63 32.63
N ARG A 339 12.24 29.52 32.90
CA ARG A 339 12.88 28.23 33.12
C ARG A 339 13.62 27.73 31.86
N PHE A 340 12.99 27.84 30.71
CA PHE A 340 13.62 27.43 29.44
C PHE A 340 14.82 28.32 29.09
N ALA A 341 14.82 29.59 29.46
CA ALA A 341 15.97 30.48 29.28
C ALA A 341 17.17 30.01 30.10
N ASP A 342 16.96 29.69 31.37
CA ASP A 342 18.02 29.16 32.25
C ASP A 342 18.57 27.82 31.70
N GLU A 343 17.70 26.87 31.38
CA GLU A 343 18.09 25.58 30.85
C GLU A 343 18.79 25.65 29.48
N TYR A 344 18.31 26.52 28.58
CA TYR A 344 18.95 26.69 27.27
C TYR A 344 20.31 27.35 27.39
N ALA A 345 20.48 28.35 28.31
CA ALA A 345 21.77 28.96 28.58
C ALA A 345 22.78 27.93 29.09
N GLU A 346 22.36 27.04 30.01
CA GLU A 346 23.22 25.95 30.49
C GLU A 346 23.60 24.98 29.36
N LEU A 347 22.65 24.54 28.56
CA LEU A 347 22.88 23.65 27.41
C LEU A 347 23.90 24.22 26.42
N ARG A 348 23.88 25.54 26.25
CA ARG A 348 24.68 26.25 25.25
C ARG A 348 25.85 27.06 25.86
N ALA A 349 26.14 26.86 27.14
CA ALA A 349 27.21 27.56 27.84
C ALA A 349 28.57 27.48 27.13
N LYS A 350 28.92 26.29 26.59
CA LYS A 350 30.13 26.05 25.79
C LYS A 350 30.18 26.85 24.48
N LYS A 351 29.04 27.37 24.01
CA LYS A 351 28.92 28.20 22.81
C LYS A 351 28.82 29.68 23.15
N GLY A 352 28.94 30.02 24.43
CA GLY A 352 28.96 31.40 24.91
C GLY A 352 27.58 32.10 24.90
N ILE A 353 26.48 31.36 24.88
CA ILE A 353 25.12 31.93 24.96
C ILE A 353 24.88 32.46 26.38
N THR A 354 24.56 33.73 26.51
CA THR A 354 24.17 34.34 27.80
C THR A 354 22.70 34.04 28.12
N ARG A 355 22.32 34.20 29.41
CA ARG A 355 20.93 34.02 29.83
C ARG A 355 19.97 34.99 29.09
N GLU A 356 20.38 36.22 28.88
CA GLU A 356 19.59 37.23 28.13
C GLU A 356 19.36 36.78 26.69
N GLN A 357 20.40 36.30 26.00
CA GLN A 357 20.30 35.74 24.65
C GLN A 357 19.45 34.48 24.63
N ALA A 358 19.53 33.66 25.66
CA ALA A 358 18.70 32.47 25.82
C ALA A 358 17.23 32.85 26.01
N HIS A 359 16.94 33.83 26.85
CA HIS A 359 15.59 34.35 27.10
C HIS A 359 14.92 34.90 25.83
N ASP A 360 15.67 35.64 25.00
CA ASP A 360 15.16 36.09 23.70
C ASP A 360 14.96 34.92 22.72
N ARG A 361 15.88 33.95 22.76
CA ARG A 361 15.84 32.80 21.84
C ARG A 361 14.66 31.86 22.11
N VAL A 362 14.37 31.58 23.39
CA VAL A 362 13.26 30.68 23.76
C VAL A 362 11.87 31.31 23.62
N ALA A 363 11.78 32.62 23.36
CA ALA A 363 10.53 33.26 22.94
C ALA A 363 10.10 32.86 21.51
N ASP A 364 11.04 32.37 20.70
CA ASP A 364 10.74 31.83 19.39
C ASP A 364 9.96 30.51 19.52
N VAL A 365 8.87 30.41 18.77
CA VAL A 365 7.92 29.26 18.87
C VAL A 365 8.57 27.91 18.62
N SER A 366 9.56 27.82 17.71
CA SER A 366 10.26 26.55 17.41
C SER A 366 11.20 26.16 18.54
N TYR A 367 11.91 27.12 19.15
CA TYR A 367 12.74 26.86 20.33
C TYR A 367 11.89 26.52 21.54
N PHE A 368 10.82 27.26 21.80
CA PHE A 368 9.91 26.99 22.92
C PHE A 368 9.31 25.57 22.82
N GLY A 369 8.76 25.22 21.65
CA GLY A 369 8.20 23.89 21.41
C GLY A 369 9.24 22.77 21.57
N THR A 370 10.47 23.00 21.09
CA THR A 370 11.57 22.04 21.25
C THR A 370 11.97 21.87 22.72
N MET A 371 11.98 22.94 23.51
CA MET A 371 12.22 22.85 24.96
C MET A 371 11.09 22.09 25.68
N MET A 372 9.81 22.28 25.27
CA MET A 372 8.70 21.49 25.80
C MET A 372 8.87 19.99 25.54
N VAL A 373 9.33 19.61 24.34
CA VAL A 373 9.60 18.20 24.00
C VAL A 373 10.76 17.64 24.82
N ARG A 374 11.83 18.39 24.98
CA ARG A 374 12.97 17.98 25.79
C ARG A 374 12.57 17.71 27.25
N ASP A 375 11.73 18.55 27.83
CA ASP A 375 11.31 18.47 29.23
C ASP A 375 10.14 17.50 29.45
N GLY A 376 9.62 16.85 28.38
CA GLY A 376 8.50 15.91 28.47
C GLY A 376 7.14 16.59 28.70
N LEU A 377 7.04 17.90 28.48
CA LEU A 377 5.75 18.63 28.48
C LEU A 377 4.96 18.36 27.21
N ALA A 378 5.66 18.04 26.12
CA ALA A 378 5.13 17.46 24.90
C ALA A 378 5.96 16.23 24.53
N ASP A 379 5.34 15.27 23.84
CA ASP A 379 5.99 14.02 23.46
C ASP A 379 6.67 14.13 22.09
N GLY A 380 6.23 15.09 21.26
CA GLY A 380 6.80 15.41 19.96
C GLY A 380 6.39 16.77 19.43
N MET A 381 7.00 17.19 18.33
CA MET A 381 6.75 18.50 17.70
C MET A 381 6.57 18.34 16.19
N VAL A 382 5.63 19.09 15.62
CA VAL A 382 5.46 19.26 14.17
C VAL A 382 5.44 20.75 13.82
N SER A 383 6.34 21.18 12.92
CA SER A 383 6.48 22.58 12.48
C SER A 383 6.95 22.63 11.03
N GLY A 384 6.95 23.80 10.40
CA GLY A 384 7.48 24.02 9.04
C GLY A 384 6.44 24.43 8.00
N ALA A 385 5.18 24.63 8.39
CA ALA A 385 4.15 25.14 7.48
C ALA A 385 4.44 26.58 7.01
N VAL A 386 5.06 27.38 7.87
CA VAL A 386 5.49 28.76 7.59
C VAL A 386 7.01 28.88 7.67
N ASN A 387 7.60 28.26 8.69
CA ASN A 387 9.03 28.31 8.95
C ASN A 387 9.83 27.51 7.91
N THR A 388 11.13 27.83 7.78
CA THR A 388 12.03 27.03 6.93
C THR A 388 12.44 25.77 7.68
N THR A 389 12.78 24.70 6.93
CA THR A 389 13.36 23.46 7.47
C THR A 389 14.53 23.73 8.43
N ALA A 390 15.41 24.69 8.10
CA ALA A 390 16.51 25.06 8.99
C ALA A 390 16.03 25.69 10.32
N HIS A 391 14.90 26.40 10.32
CA HIS A 391 14.32 27.02 11.52
C HIS A 391 13.70 25.96 12.43
N THR A 392 13.07 24.94 11.87
CA THR A 392 12.50 23.82 12.62
C THR A 392 13.57 22.86 13.14
N ILE A 393 14.56 22.50 12.31
CA ILE A 393 15.53 21.44 12.65
C ILE A 393 16.67 21.96 13.55
N ARG A 394 17.08 23.22 13.42
CA ARG A 394 18.18 23.75 14.24
C ARG A 394 17.93 23.65 15.75
N PRO A 395 16.76 24.05 16.30
CA PRO A 395 16.47 23.84 17.72
C PRO A 395 16.55 22.34 18.11
N ALA A 396 16.06 21.44 17.28
CA ALA A 396 16.13 20.00 17.54
C ALA A 396 17.58 19.51 17.65
N PHE A 397 18.48 19.92 16.77
CA PHE A 397 19.91 19.59 16.87
C PHE A 397 20.58 20.22 18.11
N GLU A 398 20.20 21.41 18.49
CA GLU A 398 20.80 22.12 19.61
C GLU A 398 20.33 21.58 20.96
N VAL A 399 19.07 21.17 21.07
CA VAL A 399 18.40 20.84 22.33
C VAL A 399 18.14 19.32 22.47
N ILE A 400 17.50 18.71 21.47
CA ILE A 400 17.13 17.29 21.49
C ILE A 400 18.34 16.40 21.22
N LYS A 401 19.16 16.73 20.23
CA LYS A 401 20.33 15.99 19.77
C LYS A 401 19.96 14.62 19.14
N THR A 402 20.98 13.94 18.66
CA THR A 402 20.84 12.58 18.09
C THR A 402 20.76 11.51 19.18
N LYS A 403 20.10 10.41 18.87
CA LYS A 403 20.11 9.19 19.70
C LYS A 403 21.53 8.66 19.86
N PRO A 404 21.86 8.01 21.00
CA PRO A 404 23.09 7.25 21.13
C PRO A 404 23.20 6.23 19.98
N GLY A 405 24.34 6.25 19.29
CA GLY A 405 24.60 5.37 18.14
C GLY A 405 24.06 5.86 16.78
N ALA A 406 23.24 6.89 16.74
CA ALA A 406 22.85 7.52 15.48
C ALA A 406 23.96 8.46 14.99
N ALA A 407 24.55 8.14 13.83
CA ALA A 407 25.64 8.94 13.26
C ALA A 407 25.15 10.27 12.67
N LEU A 408 23.90 10.33 12.23
CA LEU A 408 23.29 11.50 11.61
C LEU A 408 21.76 11.51 11.79
N VAL A 409 21.15 12.65 11.49
CA VAL A 409 19.71 12.75 11.29
C VAL A 409 19.43 12.63 9.79
N SER A 410 18.42 11.86 9.43
CA SER A 410 17.95 11.69 8.05
C SER A 410 16.44 11.78 7.97
N SER A 411 15.88 11.60 6.79
CA SER A 411 14.44 11.68 6.58
C SER A 411 13.92 10.52 5.72
N LEU A 412 12.65 10.16 5.95
CA LEU A 412 11.89 9.25 5.12
C LEU A 412 10.56 9.89 4.72
N PHE A 413 10.20 9.82 3.44
CA PHE A 413 8.84 10.07 2.98
C PHE A 413 8.13 8.76 2.70
N PHE A 414 6.89 8.62 3.17
CA PHE A 414 6.00 7.56 2.69
C PHE A 414 5.23 8.07 1.47
N MET A 415 5.56 7.51 0.31
CA MET A 415 4.89 7.79 -0.95
C MET A 415 3.76 6.80 -1.15
N CYS A 416 2.53 7.25 -0.85
CA CYS A 416 1.34 6.42 -0.96
C CYS A 416 0.82 6.48 -2.40
N LEU A 417 1.08 5.41 -3.16
CA LEU A 417 0.58 5.19 -4.51
C LEU A 417 -0.75 4.41 -4.44
N PRO A 418 -1.57 4.40 -5.49
CA PRO A 418 -2.87 3.72 -5.46
C PRO A 418 -2.80 2.24 -5.06
N ASP A 419 -1.68 1.57 -5.36
CA ASP A 419 -1.49 0.13 -5.17
C ASP A 419 -0.44 -0.25 -4.12
N ARG A 420 0.32 0.72 -3.59
CA ARG A 420 1.41 0.45 -2.66
C ARG A 420 1.88 1.69 -1.91
N VAL A 421 2.60 1.47 -0.80
CA VAL A 421 3.35 2.52 -0.11
C VAL A 421 4.84 2.27 -0.26
N LEU A 422 5.59 3.29 -0.69
CA LEU A 422 7.04 3.25 -0.82
C LEU A 422 7.69 4.23 0.16
N GLY A 423 8.78 3.82 0.80
CA GLY A 423 9.64 4.71 1.58
C GLY A 423 10.73 5.35 0.70
N PHE A 424 10.82 6.67 0.68
CA PHE A 424 11.85 7.44 -0.03
C PHE A 424 12.77 8.14 0.97
N GLY A 425 14.04 7.75 1.06
CA GLY A 425 15.06 8.32 1.95
C GLY A 425 16.38 8.59 1.22
N ASP A 426 17.19 9.56 1.60
CA ASP A 426 16.90 10.80 2.30
C ASP A 426 16.47 11.86 1.28
N CYS A 427 15.40 12.56 1.58
CA CYS A 427 14.85 13.54 0.63
C CYS A 427 14.80 14.98 1.17
N ALA A 428 15.27 15.22 2.44
CA ALA A 428 15.11 16.51 3.07
C ALA A 428 16.32 17.02 3.89
N VAL A 429 17.29 16.18 4.29
CA VAL A 429 18.29 16.55 5.30
C VAL A 429 19.74 16.55 4.78
N ASN A 430 20.22 15.47 4.18
CA ASN A 430 21.65 15.30 3.88
C ASN A 430 21.97 15.56 2.40
N PRO A 431 22.67 16.68 2.07
CA PRO A 431 22.92 17.04 0.68
C PRO A 431 23.78 16.02 -0.08
N ASN A 432 24.90 15.60 0.48
CA ASN A 432 25.88 14.70 -0.14
C ASN A 432 26.39 13.72 0.92
N PRO A 433 25.66 12.65 1.22
CA PRO A 433 26.10 11.67 2.22
C PRO A 433 27.32 10.89 1.73
N THR A 434 28.26 10.61 2.63
CA THR A 434 29.35 9.65 2.38
C THR A 434 28.81 8.21 2.35
N ALA A 435 29.57 7.24 1.86
CA ALA A 435 29.16 5.84 1.82
C ALA A 435 28.72 5.28 3.21
N PRO A 436 29.46 5.51 4.31
CA PRO A 436 28.99 5.14 5.65
C PRO A 436 27.68 5.82 6.06
N GLN A 437 27.50 7.11 5.72
CA GLN A 437 26.29 7.85 6.02
C GLN A 437 25.09 7.34 5.21
N LEU A 438 25.31 7.00 3.95
CA LEU A 438 24.27 6.44 3.09
C LEU A 438 23.80 5.06 3.60
N ALA A 439 24.72 4.24 4.08
CA ALA A 439 24.40 2.97 4.75
C ALA A 439 23.57 3.20 6.03
N ASP A 440 23.95 4.20 6.85
CA ASP A 440 23.19 4.53 8.06
C ASP A 440 21.79 5.08 7.76
N ILE A 441 21.66 5.89 6.70
CA ILE A 441 20.35 6.34 6.18
C ILE A 441 19.48 5.14 5.77
N ALA A 442 20.06 4.18 5.07
CA ALA A 442 19.36 2.97 4.64
C ALA A 442 18.84 2.15 5.83
N ILE A 443 19.69 1.93 6.84
CA ILE A 443 19.31 1.21 8.07
C ILE A 443 18.21 1.95 8.82
N ALA A 444 18.36 3.26 9.04
CA ALA A 444 17.37 4.08 9.72
C ALA A 444 16.01 4.09 8.98
N SER A 445 16.06 4.14 7.63
CA SER A 445 14.87 4.12 6.78
C SER A 445 14.15 2.77 6.82
N ALA A 446 14.90 1.65 6.88
CA ALA A 446 14.32 0.33 7.06
C ALA A 446 13.61 0.20 8.42
N VAL A 447 14.25 0.62 9.50
CA VAL A 447 13.66 0.61 10.86
C VAL A 447 12.39 1.47 10.89
N THR A 448 12.42 2.66 10.29
CA THR A 448 11.23 3.52 10.22
C THR A 448 10.12 2.88 9.38
N ALA A 449 10.45 2.30 8.22
CA ALA A 449 9.46 1.61 7.37
C ALA A 449 8.79 0.44 8.12
N GLU A 450 9.56 -0.37 8.84
CA GLU A 450 9.05 -1.46 9.67
C GLU A 450 8.14 -0.95 10.79
N GLN A 451 8.52 0.16 11.43
CA GLN A 451 7.70 0.80 12.45
C GLN A 451 6.31 1.19 11.95
N PHE A 452 6.16 1.52 10.68
CA PHE A 452 4.90 1.88 10.04
C PHE A 452 4.29 0.73 9.22
N GLY A 453 4.69 -0.52 9.52
CA GLY A 453 4.03 -1.73 9.01
C GLY A 453 4.43 -2.15 7.60
N LEU A 454 5.56 -1.65 7.08
CA LEU A 454 6.17 -2.18 5.86
C LEU A 454 7.16 -3.28 6.21
N ASP A 455 7.24 -4.32 5.37
CA ASP A 455 8.33 -5.32 5.40
C ASP A 455 9.47 -4.79 4.52
N PRO A 456 10.56 -4.22 5.10
CA PRO A 456 11.49 -3.40 4.33
C PRO A 456 12.35 -4.23 3.36
N ARG A 457 12.27 -3.86 2.08
CA ARG A 457 13.17 -4.30 1.00
C ARG A 457 13.85 -3.08 0.45
N VAL A 458 15.12 -2.90 0.85
CA VAL A 458 15.85 -1.65 0.67
C VAL A 458 16.68 -1.67 -0.61
N ALA A 459 16.42 -0.73 -1.51
CA ALA A 459 17.23 -0.51 -2.71
C ALA A 459 18.05 0.76 -2.57
N LEU A 460 19.39 0.67 -2.65
CA LEU A 460 20.26 1.82 -2.79
C LEU A 460 20.33 2.20 -4.27
N LEU A 461 19.78 3.39 -4.58
CA LEU A 461 19.56 3.84 -5.95
C LEU A 461 20.82 4.41 -6.61
N SER A 462 20.95 4.16 -7.90
CA SER A 462 21.98 4.71 -8.77
C SER A 462 21.44 4.79 -10.20
N TYR A 463 22.13 5.52 -11.06
CA TYR A 463 21.90 5.43 -12.51
C TYR A 463 22.43 4.11 -13.12
N SER A 464 23.07 3.26 -12.33
CA SER A 464 23.61 1.95 -12.74
C SER A 464 22.95 0.81 -11.94
N THR A 465 22.76 -0.35 -12.59
CA THR A 465 22.39 -1.60 -11.92
C THR A 465 23.59 -2.54 -11.97
N GLY A 466 24.09 -2.94 -10.80
CA GLY A 466 25.27 -3.81 -10.68
C GLY A 466 26.52 -3.21 -11.35
N ALA A 467 27.00 -3.87 -12.40
CA ALA A 467 28.19 -3.48 -13.15
C ALA A 467 27.88 -2.74 -14.46
N SER A 468 26.63 -2.33 -14.72
CA SER A 468 26.23 -1.72 -16.00
C SER A 468 26.81 -0.31 -16.23
N GLY A 469 27.27 0.37 -15.18
CA GLY A 469 27.90 1.68 -15.23
C GLY A 469 29.09 1.78 -14.27
N THR A 470 29.90 2.81 -14.48
CA THR A 470 31.09 3.11 -13.67
C THR A 470 31.13 4.61 -13.36
N GLY A 471 31.80 4.97 -12.28
CA GLY A 471 32.03 6.36 -11.88
C GLY A 471 31.91 6.53 -10.35
N PRO A 472 32.34 7.68 -9.82
CA PRO A 472 32.41 7.92 -8.39
C PRO A 472 31.06 7.77 -7.69
N ASP A 473 29.95 8.16 -8.35
CA ASP A 473 28.59 8.04 -7.78
C ASP A 473 28.15 6.57 -7.68
N VAL A 474 28.54 5.74 -8.67
CA VAL A 474 28.27 4.29 -8.63
C VAL A 474 29.13 3.61 -7.56
N ASP A 475 30.39 4.02 -7.43
CA ASP A 475 31.32 3.46 -6.45
C ASP A 475 30.90 3.83 -5.04
N LEU A 476 30.40 5.06 -4.81
CA LEU A 476 29.78 5.48 -3.55
C LEU A 476 28.65 4.52 -3.10
N VAL A 477 27.73 4.21 -4.01
CA VAL A 477 26.58 3.34 -3.71
C VAL A 477 27.03 1.90 -3.50
N LYS A 478 28.01 1.39 -4.27
CA LYS A 478 28.60 0.05 -4.03
C LYS A 478 29.23 -0.06 -2.66
N GLU A 479 30.04 0.93 -2.27
CA GLU A 479 30.67 0.98 -0.95
C GLU A 479 29.62 1.06 0.15
N ALA A 480 28.60 1.92 0.00
CA ALA A 480 27.50 2.02 0.95
C ALA A 480 26.75 0.70 1.12
N THR A 481 26.50 -0.03 0.01
CA THR A 481 25.84 -1.34 0.05
C THR A 481 26.70 -2.37 0.81
N ALA A 482 28.00 -2.38 0.57
CA ALA A 482 28.91 -3.28 1.31
C ALA A 482 28.91 -2.98 2.82
N ILE A 483 29.04 -1.71 3.19
CA ILE A 483 28.97 -1.27 4.60
C ILE A 483 27.63 -1.62 5.24
N LEU A 484 26.53 -1.47 4.50
CA LEU A 484 25.18 -1.83 5.00
C LEU A 484 25.09 -3.31 5.32
N HIS A 485 25.59 -4.19 4.43
CA HIS A 485 25.60 -5.63 4.68
C HIS A 485 26.47 -6.03 5.88
N GLU A 486 27.57 -5.30 6.13
CA GLU A 486 28.39 -5.51 7.32
C GLU A 486 27.68 -5.08 8.60
N LYS A 487 27.02 -3.90 8.59
CA LYS A 487 26.33 -3.34 9.77
C LYS A 487 25.01 -4.04 10.07
N ALA A 488 24.29 -4.47 9.05
CA ALA A 488 22.94 -5.05 9.16
C ALA A 488 22.78 -6.28 8.26
N PRO A 489 23.46 -7.40 8.53
CA PRO A 489 23.48 -8.59 7.66
C PRO A 489 22.12 -9.28 7.50
N GLY A 490 21.16 -9.00 8.40
CA GLY A 490 19.79 -9.52 8.32
C GLY A 490 18.82 -8.67 7.50
N LEU A 491 19.24 -7.47 7.08
CA LEU A 491 18.38 -6.57 6.31
C LEU A 491 18.32 -7.00 4.85
N CYS A 492 17.11 -7.14 4.32
CA CYS A 492 16.90 -7.40 2.89
C CYS A 492 17.21 -6.11 2.11
N ALA A 493 18.45 -5.99 1.62
CA ALA A 493 18.94 -4.80 0.93
C ALA A 493 19.80 -5.16 -0.26
N ASP A 494 19.85 -4.30 -1.29
CA ASP A 494 20.70 -4.46 -2.47
C ASP A 494 20.97 -3.10 -3.13
N GLY A 495 22.07 -3.01 -3.87
CA GLY A 495 22.52 -1.83 -4.62
C GLY A 495 23.87 -2.06 -5.27
N PRO A 496 24.24 -1.25 -6.27
CA PRO A 496 23.44 -0.17 -6.88
C PRO A 496 22.32 -0.71 -7.77
N LEU A 497 21.15 -0.12 -7.70
CA LEU A 497 19.99 -0.43 -8.54
C LEU A 497 19.43 0.84 -9.21
N GLN A 498 19.10 0.75 -10.49
CA GLN A 498 18.29 1.78 -11.13
C GLN A 498 16.85 1.73 -10.58
N PHE A 499 16.16 2.87 -10.58
CA PHE A 499 14.81 2.99 -10.03
C PHE A 499 13.84 1.97 -10.67
N ASP A 500 13.84 1.86 -11.99
CA ASP A 500 13.01 0.91 -12.73
C ASP A 500 13.33 -0.55 -12.39
N ALA A 501 14.61 -0.89 -12.23
CA ALA A 501 15.04 -2.22 -11.80
C ALA A 501 14.65 -2.51 -10.34
N ALA A 502 14.63 -1.50 -9.48
CA ALA A 502 14.24 -1.67 -8.08
C ALA A 502 12.74 -1.99 -7.91
N VAL A 503 11.85 -1.35 -8.71
CA VAL A 503 10.39 -1.40 -8.48
C VAL A 503 9.59 -2.21 -9.50
N ALA A 504 10.17 -2.54 -10.68
CA ALA A 504 9.46 -3.24 -11.74
C ALA A 504 10.04 -4.65 -11.96
N GLU A 505 9.26 -5.67 -11.68
CA GLU A 505 9.70 -7.07 -11.76
C GLU A 505 10.17 -7.50 -13.15
N SER A 506 9.50 -7.01 -14.21
CA SER A 506 9.90 -7.28 -15.60
C SER A 506 11.30 -6.76 -15.93
N VAL A 507 11.65 -5.59 -15.38
CA VAL A 507 12.99 -4.98 -15.55
C VAL A 507 14.01 -5.70 -14.69
N ALA A 508 13.67 -6.02 -13.46
CA ALA A 508 14.51 -6.76 -12.51
C ALA A 508 14.98 -8.10 -13.06
N ARG A 509 14.05 -8.87 -13.67
CA ARG A 509 14.37 -10.15 -14.31
C ARG A 509 15.48 -10.06 -15.36
N SER A 510 15.56 -8.93 -16.05
CA SER A 510 16.59 -8.71 -17.08
C SER A 510 17.88 -8.13 -16.50
N LYS A 511 17.78 -7.12 -15.60
CA LYS A 511 18.93 -6.33 -15.13
C LYS A 511 19.58 -6.87 -13.85
N ALA A 512 18.82 -7.54 -12.98
CA ALA A 512 19.29 -8.02 -11.69
C ALA A 512 18.61 -9.35 -11.27
N PRO A 513 18.71 -10.45 -12.06
CA PRO A 513 17.94 -11.68 -11.85
C PRO A 513 18.26 -12.39 -10.53
N GLY A 514 19.41 -12.11 -9.91
CA GLY A 514 19.82 -12.72 -8.62
C GLY A 514 19.56 -11.85 -7.40
N SER A 515 19.00 -10.66 -7.57
CA SER A 515 18.76 -9.72 -6.46
C SER A 515 17.53 -10.14 -5.61
N PRO A 516 17.65 -10.18 -4.28
CA PRO A 516 16.51 -10.43 -3.40
C PRO A 516 15.56 -9.24 -3.30
N VAL A 517 15.96 -8.05 -3.78
CA VAL A 517 15.26 -6.77 -3.67
C VAL A 517 14.70 -6.29 -4.99
N ALA A 518 15.44 -6.44 -6.08
CA ALA A 518 15.05 -5.91 -7.39
C ALA A 518 13.64 -6.37 -7.81
N GLY A 519 12.85 -5.43 -8.35
CA GLY A 519 11.48 -5.63 -8.77
C GLY A 519 10.45 -5.61 -7.61
N ARG A 520 10.91 -5.60 -6.36
CA ARG A 520 10.05 -5.68 -5.17
C ARG A 520 10.49 -4.72 -4.06
N ALA A 521 11.40 -3.77 -4.36
CA ALA A 521 11.83 -2.77 -3.40
C ALA A 521 10.65 -1.91 -2.95
N ASN A 522 10.58 -1.63 -1.64
CA ASN A 522 9.61 -0.74 -1.04
C ASN A 522 10.25 0.36 -0.19
N VAL A 523 11.58 0.31 0.02
CA VAL A 523 12.36 1.39 0.62
C VAL A 523 13.47 1.76 -0.36
N LEU A 524 13.45 3.00 -0.85
CA LEU A 524 14.30 3.49 -1.92
C LEU A 524 15.21 4.57 -1.37
N ILE A 525 16.53 4.32 -1.34
CA ILE A 525 17.53 5.23 -0.79
C ILE A 525 18.23 5.94 -1.95
N PHE A 526 18.04 7.26 -1.99
CA PHE A 526 18.63 8.12 -3.02
C PHE A 526 20.09 8.46 -2.67
N PRO A 527 20.98 8.55 -3.67
CA PRO A 527 22.41 8.77 -3.44
C PRO A 527 22.74 10.17 -2.88
N ASP A 528 21.88 11.14 -3.16
CA ASP A 528 22.01 12.53 -2.72
C ASP A 528 20.66 13.23 -2.60
N LEU A 529 20.67 14.40 -1.94
CA LEU A 529 19.46 15.19 -1.70
C LEU A 529 18.81 15.70 -2.99
N SER A 530 19.59 16.02 -4.02
CA SER A 530 19.04 16.53 -5.29
C SER A 530 18.18 15.46 -5.96
N ALA A 531 18.69 14.23 -6.02
CA ALA A 531 17.96 13.08 -6.55
C ALA A 531 16.73 12.75 -5.71
N GLY A 532 16.87 12.70 -4.38
CA GLY A 532 15.77 12.38 -3.45
C GLY A 532 14.67 13.44 -3.47
N ASN A 533 15.03 14.72 -3.35
CA ASN A 533 14.07 15.82 -3.34
C ASN A 533 13.33 16.00 -4.67
N ALA A 534 14.04 15.90 -5.81
CA ALA A 534 13.40 15.92 -7.11
C ALA A 534 12.53 14.67 -7.34
N GLY A 535 13.02 13.50 -6.93
CA GLY A 535 12.33 12.21 -7.10
C GLY A 535 10.98 12.16 -6.40
N TYR A 536 10.93 12.47 -5.08
CA TYR A 536 9.65 12.40 -4.38
C TYR A 536 8.64 13.42 -4.91
N LYS A 537 9.09 14.65 -5.22
CA LYS A 537 8.20 15.69 -5.78
C LYS A 537 7.68 15.32 -7.17
N ALA A 538 8.52 14.73 -8.01
CA ALA A 538 8.08 14.24 -9.32
C ALA A 538 6.98 13.20 -9.16
N VAL A 539 7.17 12.17 -8.30
CA VAL A 539 6.16 11.15 -8.05
C VAL A 539 4.89 11.76 -7.44
N GLN A 540 5.02 12.62 -6.44
CA GLN A 540 3.88 13.30 -5.82
C GLN A 540 3.03 14.05 -6.85
N ARG A 541 3.67 14.83 -7.73
CA ARG A 541 2.96 15.74 -8.66
C ARG A 541 2.49 15.06 -9.94
N THR A 542 3.18 14.03 -10.42
CA THR A 542 2.87 13.38 -11.69
C THR A 542 1.99 12.13 -11.52
N ALA A 543 2.19 11.38 -10.43
CA ALA A 543 1.39 10.19 -10.13
C ALA A 543 0.22 10.48 -9.17
N GLY A 544 0.06 11.72 -8.69
CA GLY A 544 -0.95 12.07 -7.70
C GLY A 544 -0.77 11.33 -6.36
N ALA A 545 0.46 10.87 -6.07
CA ALA A 545 0.74 10.15 -4.84
C ALA A 545 0.65 11.08 -3.62
N LEU A 546 0.04 10.59 -2.54
CA LEU A 546 0.09 11.26 -1.24
C LEU A 546 1.50 11.07 -0.66
N ALA A 547 2.19 12.18 -0.37
CA ALA A 547 3.53 12.15 0.23
C ALA A 547 3.43 12.50 1.72
N ILE A 548 3.64 11.52 2.59
CA ILE A 548 3.57 11.69 4.04
C ILE A 548 4.99 11.81 4.60
N GLY A 549 5.29 12.94 5.22
CA GLY A 549 6.63 13.25 5.73
C GLY A 549 7.06 14.70 5.44
N PRO A 550 8.36 15.04 5.64
CA PRO A 550 9.45 14.11 6.00
C PRO A 550 9.38 13.65 7.44
N VAL A 551 9.48 12.35 7.64
CA VAL A 551 9.64 11.73 8.95
C VAL A 551 11.12 11.78 9.32
N LEU A 552 11.49 12.58 10.32
CA LEU A 552 12.88 12.70 10.75
C LEU A 552 13.31 11.50 11.59
N GLN A 553 14.51 11.02 11.33
CA GLN A 553 15.11 9.82 11.93
C GLN A 553 16.38 10.18 12.68
N GLY A 554 16.66 9.48 13.76
CA GLY A 554 17.91 9.62 14.51
C GLY A 554 17.92 10.70 15.60
N LEU A 555 16.83 11.44 15.84
CA LEU A 555 16.69 12.36 16.96
C LEU A 555 16.32 11.61 18.26
N ASN A 556 16.74 12.09 19.42
CA ASN A 556 16.37 11.51 20.72
C ASN A 556 14.87 11.60 21.05
N ARG A 557 14.19 12.59 20.49
CA ARG A 557 12.74 12.80 20.58
C ARG A 557 12.21 13.23 19.22
N PRO A 558 10.99 12.89 18.84
CA PRO A 558 10.47 13.18 17.53
C PRO A 558 10.19 14.66 17.35
N VAL A 559 10.83 15.22 16.36
CA VAL A 559 10.56 16.55 15.81
C VAL A 559 10.47 16.36 14.31
N ASN A 560 9.31 16.64 13.72
CA ASN A 560 9.11 16.50 12.28
C ASN A 560 8.88 17.84 11.62
N ASP A 561 9.41 17.96 10.40
CA ASP A 561 9.30 19.17 9.56
C ASP A 561 8.14 19.02 8.58
N LEU A 562 7.60 20.14 8.15
CA LEU A 562 6.58 20.22 7.11
C LEU A 562 7.14 20.92 5.87
N SER A 563 6.61 20.60 4.72
CA SER A 563 6.80 21.46 3.55
C SER A 563 5.96 22.73 3.70
N ARG A 564 6.48 23.89 3.32
CA ARG A 564 5.70 25.14 3.25
C ARG A 564 4.47 25.04 2.33
N GLY A 565 4.48 24.10 1.40
CA GLY A 565 3.34 23.76 0.54
C GLY A 565 2.48 22.63 1.05
N ALA A 566 2.63 22.19 2.32
CA ALA A 566 1.84 21.12 2.91
C ALA A 566 0.35 21.46 2.92
N LEU A 567 -0.46 20.48 2.56
CA LEU A 567 -1.92 20.53 2.69
C LEU A 567 -2.33 20.19 4.13
N VAL A 568 -3.57 20.46 4.49
CA VAL A 568 -4.12 20.10 5.81
C VAL A 568 -3.94 18.61 6.10
N GLU A 569 -4.20 17.76 5.13
CA GLU A 569 -4.05 16.32 5.22
C GLU A 569 -2.60 15.88 5.48
N ASP A 570 -1.61 16.52 4.82
CA ASP A 570 -0.19 16.26 5.06
C ASP A 570 0.18 16.58 6.53
N ILE A 571 -0.36 17.68 7.07
CA ILE A 571 -0.14 18.09 8.46
C ILE A 571 -0.75 17.09 9.44
N VAL A 572 -2.01 16.69 9.22
CA VAL A 572 -2.69 15.65 10.02
C VAL A 572 -1.86 14.38 10.07
N ASN A 573 -1.46 13.86 8.91
CA ASN A 573 -0.66 12.64 8.83
C ASN A 573 0.70 12.77 9.53
N THR A 574 1.36 13.94 9.43
CA THR A 574 2.64 14.17 10.12
C THR A 574 2.46 14.22 11.65
N ILE A 575 1.35 14.79 12.15
CA ILE A 575 1.03 14.76 13.58
C ILE A 575 0.84 13.32 14.06
N LEU A 576 0.07 12.50 13.33
CA LEU A 576 -0.18 11.10 13.68
C LEU A 576 1.14 10.29 13.71
N ILE A 577 1.98 10.45 12.69
CA ILE A 577 3.31 9.82 12.64
C ILE A 577 4.17 10.24 13.83
N THR A 578 4.17 11.54 14.17
CA THR A 578 4.95 12.06 15.30
C THR A 578 4.49 11.45 16.62
N ALA A 579 3.17 11.28 16.80
CA ALA A 579 2.60 10.62 17.97
C ALA A 579 3.04 9.15 18.07
N ILE A 580 3.00 8.42 16.96
CA ILE A 580 3.46 7.02 16.90
C ILE A 580 4.95 6.92 17.21
N GLN A 581 5.79 7.77 16.62
CA GLN A 581 7.24 7.82 16.91
C GLN A 581 7.50 8.06 18.39
N ALA A 582 6.82 9.05 19.00
CA ALA A 582 6.99 9.42 20.40
C ALA A 582 6.75 8.22 21.35
N SER A 583 5.75 7.42 21.10
CA SER A 583 5.42 6.26 21.92
C SER A 583 6.47 5.14 21.86
N ARG A 584 7.17 5.03 20.72
CA ARG A 584 8.18 3.98 20.50
C ARG A 584 9.56 4.36 21.02
N GLU A 585 9.81 5.64 21.19
CA GLU A 585 11.06 6.17 21.75
C GLU A 585 11.08 6.21 23.29
N THR A 586 9.91 6.07 23.92
CA THR A 586 9.77 6.03 25.39
C THR A 586 9.90 4.62 25.96
N ARG A 587 9.93 3.59 25.10
CA ARG A 587 10.13 2.19 25.48
C ARG A 587 11.57 1.76 25.25
#